data_5adc124c3e40eac1aa22d967a5db91df
#
_entry.id   5adc124c3e40eac1aa22d967a5db91df
#
_cell.length_a   1.000
_cell.length_b   1.000
_cell.length_c   1.000
_cell.angle_alpha   90.00
_cell.angle_beta   90.00
_cell.angle_gamma   90.00
#
_symmetry.space_group_name_H-M   'P 1'
#
loop_
_entity.id
_entity.type
_entity.pdbx_description
1 polymer ?
#
loop_
_entity_poly.entity_id
_entity_poly.type
_entity_poly.pdbx_seq_one_letter_code
_entity_poly.pdbx_strand_id
1 'polypeptide(L)'
;MIKVKHRLNLDIKDPNYTLLKEIFKIMDSRKSVEILASCGFKNLNKQIFTFKIIFISMFFGLDIPFILNELDSKKELREYFKISEVLTADQLYKIFSQQNPENLLKALNRILNHQNRVKRRGKKDFHC
;
A
#
# COMPACT_ATOMS: atom_id res chain seq x y z
N MET A 1 8.20 6.42 -28.23
CA MET A 1 7.33 6.08 -28.17
C MET A 1 6.56 5.66 -26.97
N ILE A 2 6.61 4.56 -26.58
CA ILE A 2 5.73 3.97 -25.62
C ILE A 2 5.95 4.39 -24.19
N LYS A 3 7.08 4.94 -23.91
CA LYS A 3 7.53 5.24 -22.57
C LYS A 3 6.72 6.25 -21.81
N VAL A 4 6.01 7.09 -22.51
CA VAL A 4 5.18 8.11 -21.89
C VAL A 4 4.07 7.49 -21.06
N LYS A 5 3.65 6.27 -21.39
CA LYS A 5 2.60 5.58 -20.65
C LYS A 5 2.96 5.22 -19.24
N HIS A 6 4.26 5.23 -18.92
CA HIS A 6 4.72 4.74 -17.63
C HIS A 6 5.05 5.83 -16.64
N ARG A 7 4.60 7.05 -16.88
CA ARG A 7 4.82 8.14 -15.94
C ARG A 7 3.77 8.11 -14.83
N LEU A 8 4.23 8.26 -13.61
CA LEU A 8 3.34 8.45 -12.48
C LEU A 8 2.99 9.93 -12.39
N ASN A 9 1.80 10.27 -12.80
CA ASN A 9 1.29 11.64 -12.68
C ASN A 9 0.09 11.62 -11.75
N LEU A 10 -0.06 12.69 -10.96
CA LEU A 10 -1.24 12.85 -10.12
C LEU A 10 -2.41 13.26 -10.99
N ASP A 11 -3.09 12.29 -11.56
CA ASP A 11 -4.30 12.52 -12.31
C ASP A 11 -5.48 12.08 -11.44
N ILE A 12 -6.13 13.05 -10.84
CA ILE A 12 -7.25 12.82 -9.93
C ILE A 12 -8.40 12.08 -10.61
N LYS A 13 -8.47 12.18 -11.92
CA LYS A 13 -9.53 11.54 -12.70
C LYS A 13 -9.28 10.06 -12.94
N ASP A 14 -8.04 9.60 -12.74
CA ASP A 14 -7.73 8.20 -12.94
C ASP A 14 -8.31 7.38 -11.78
N PRO A 15 -9.23 6.43 -12.06
CA PRO A 15 -9.83 5.62 -11.00
C PRO A 15 -8.81 4.80 -10.21
N ASN A 16 -7.69 4.43 -10.83
CA ASN A 16 -6.66 3.65 -10.15
C ASN A 16 -6.03 4.45 -9.01
N TYR A 17 -5.83 5.74 -9.18
CA TYR A 17 -5.32 6.58 -8.10
C TYR A 17 -6.29 6.67 -6.95
N THR A 18 -7.56 6.84 -7.25
CA THR A 18 -8.60 6.91 -6.22
C THR A 18 -8.68 5.60 -5.43
N LEU A 19 -8.66 4.48 -6.13
CA LEU A 19 -8.72 3.17 -5.50
C LEU A 19 -7.49 2.91 -4.63
N LEU A 20 -6.31 3.23 -5.13
CA LEU A 20 -5.08 3.10 -4.36
C LEU A 20 -5.12 3.95 -3.09
N LYS A 21 -5.61 5.16 -3.20
CA LYS A 21 -5.70 6.06 -2.04
C LYS A 21 -6.59 5.46 -0.96
N GLU A 22 -7.70 4.86 -1.34
CA GLU A 22 -8.60 4.21 -0.40
C GLU A 22 -7.94 2.98 0.25
N ILE A 23 -7.25 2.16 -0.55
CA ILE A 23 -6.52 1.01 -0.03
C ILE A 23 -5.42 1.46 0.94
N PHE A 24 -4.67 2.50 0.58
CA PHE A 24 -3.60 3.02 1.43
C PHE A 24 -4.14 3.60 2.74
N LYS A 25 -5.32 4.19 2.70
CA LYS A 25 -5.99 4.68 3.89
C LYS A 25 -6.26 3.55 4.88
N ILE A 26 -6.68 2.40 4.36
CA ILE A 26 -6.90 1.21 5.18
C ILE A 26 -5.56 0.71 5.74
N MET A 27 -4.51 0.68 4.92
CA MET A 27 -3.19 0.23 5.35
C MET A 27 -2.59 1.14 6.43
N ASP A 28 -2.88 2.43 6.37
CA ASP A 28 -2.39 3.40 7.35
C ASP A 28 -3.24 3.42 8.63
N SER A 29 -4.34 2.69 8.68
CA SER A 29 -5.20 2.67 9.85
C SER A 29 -4.49 2.02 11.03
N ARG A 30 -4.84 2.49 12.23
CA ARG A 30 -4.28 1.94 13.46
C ARG A 30 -4.51 0.44 13.59
N LYS A 31 -5.68 -0.01 13.15
CA LYS A 31 -6.03 -1.44 13.25
C LYS A 31 -5.14 -2.30 12.34
N SER A 32 -4.87 -1.83 11.14
CA SER A 32 -3.97 -2.55 10.22
C SER A 32 -2.56 -2.66 10.80
N VAL A 33 -2.05 -1.57 11.37
CA VAL A 33 -0.74 -1.56 12.02
C VAL A 33 -0.71 -2.57 13.17
N GLU A 34 -1.76 -2.60 14.00
CA GLU A 34 -1.86 -3.55 15.10
C GLU A 34 -1.87 -5.00 14.60
N ILE A 35 -2.59 -5.26 13.51
CA ILE A 35 -2.66 -6.59 12.91
C ILE A 35 -1.29 -7.03 12.40
N LEU A 36 -0.59 -6.14 11.70
CA LEU A 36 0.75 -6.45 11.20
C LEU A 36 1.71 -6.76 12.35
N ALA A 37 1.66 -5.97 13.40
CA ALA A 37 2.48 -6.20 14.58
C ALA A 37 2.16 -7.56 15.22
N SER A 38 0.89 -7.92 15.31
CA SER A 38 0.47 -9.19 15.89
C SER A 38 0.90 -10.40 15.06
N CYS A 39 1.13 -10.21 13.77
CA CYS A 39 1.61 -11.27 12.87
C CYS A 39 3.14 -11.35 12.82
N GLY A 40 3.84 -10.58 13.64
CA GLY A 40 5.28 -10.67 13.77
C GLY A 40 6.09 -9.77 12.87
N PHE A 41 5.44 -8.83 12.18
CA PHE A 41 6.17 -7.88 11.34
C PHE A 41 6.87 -6.83 12.17
N LYS A 42 8.09 -6.49 11.79
CA LYS A 42 8.89 -5.44 12.42
C LYS A 42 9.04 -4.28 11.45
N ASN A 43 9.49 -3.13 11.95
CA ASN A 43 9.66 -1.94 11.12
C ASN A 43 8.41 -1.63 10.31
N LEU A 44 7.29 -1.45 11.02
CA LEU A 44 5.97 -1.37 10.41
C LEU A 44 5.85 -0.29 9.34
N ASN A 45 6.47 0.87 9.55
CA ASN A 45 6.41 1.95 8.56
C ASN A 45 7.05 1.53 7.23
N LYS A 46 8.22 0.89 7.31
CA LYS A 46 8.91 0.40 6.11
C LYS A 46 8.12 -0.72 5.44
N GLN A 47 7.48 -1.56 6.25
CA GLN A 47 6.64 -2.63 5.75
C GLN A 47 5.44 -2.07 4.98
N ILE A 48 4.79 -1.07 5.53
CA ILE A 48 3.65 -0.43 4.87
C ILE A 48 4.09 0.28 3.58
N PHE A 49 5.22 0.97 3.61
CA PHE A 49 5.75 1.61 2.41
C PHE A 49 6.07 0.58 1.32
N THR A 50 6.65 -0.56 1.72
CA THR A 50 6.91 -1.65 0.78
C THR A 50 5.62 -2.13 0.13
N PHE A 51 4.57 -2.35 0.90
CA PHE A 51 3.27 -2.75 0.37
C PHE A 51 2.71 -1.70 -0.60
N LYS A 52 2.80 -0.43 -0.24
CA LYS A 52 2.31 0.65 -1.10
C LYS A 52 3.01 0.63 -2.46
N ILE A 53 4.33 0.47 -2.46
CA ILE A 53 5.11 0.44 -3.69
C ILE A 53 4.73 -0.77 -4.54
N ILE A 54 4.53 -1.92 -3.92
CA ILE A 54 4.11 -3.12 -4.63
C ILE A 54 2.72 -2.92 -5.26
N PHE A 55 1.79 -2.34 -4.53
CA PHE A 55 0.46 -2.06 -5.08
C PHE A 55 0.51 -1.07 -6.23
N ILE A 56 1.34 -0.03 -6.13
CA ILE A 56 1.52 0.91 -7.25
C ILE A 56 2.04 0.16 -8.48
N SER A 57 3.01 -0.71 -8.28
CA SER A 57 3.56 -1.53 -9.37
C SER A 57 2.47 -2.37 -10.03
N MET A 58 1.66 -3.03 -9.23
CA MET A 58 0.59 -3.90 -9.73
C MET A 58 -0.50 -3.12 -10.47
N PHE A 59 -0.91 -1.99 -9.92
CA PHE A 59 -2.02 -1.22 -10.49
C PHE A 59 -1.66 -0.54 -11.79
N PHE A 60 -0.42 -0.10 -11.94
CA PHE A 60 0.00 0.64 -13.13
C PHE A 60 0.92 -0.14 -14.05
N GLY A 61 1.29 -1.36 -13.65
CA GLY A 61 2.18 -2.18 -14.46
C GLY A 61 3.57 -1.58 -14.61
N LEU A 62 4.09 -0.96 -13.55
CA LEU A 62 5.37 -0.29 -13.57
C LEU A 62 6.43 -1.06 -12.79
N ASP A 63 7.67 -0.94 -13.22
CA ASP A 63 8.78 -1.57 -12.52
C ASP A 63 9.07 -0.85 -11.21
N ILE A 64 9.42 -1.63 -10.20
CA ILE A 64 9.69 -1.10 -8.86
C ILE A 64 10.81 -0.05 -8.86
N PRO A 65 11.97 -0.26 -9.51
CA PRO A 65 13.00 0.78 -9.55
C PRO A 65 12.52 2.09 -10.16
N PHE A 66 11.67 2.02 -11.17
CA PHE A 66 11.09 3.21 -11.79
C PHE A 66 10.20 3.96 -10.79
N ILE A 67 9.36 3.23 -10.06
CA ILE A 67 8.46 3.80 -9.05
C ILE A 67 9.26 4.49 -7.95
N LEU A 68 10.30 3.84 -7.46
CA LEU A 68 11.14 4.40 -6.41
C LEU A 68 11.80 5.71 -6.86
N ASN A 69 12.26 5.73 -8.10
CA ASN A 69 12.87 6.92 -8.67
C ASN A 69 11.87 8.06 -8.80
N GLU A 70 10.64 7.74 -9.25
CA GLU A 70 9.57 8.74 -9.36
C GLU A 70 9.17 9.29 -8.01
N LEU A 71 9.06 8.44 -7.01
CA LEU A 71 8.73 8.86 -5.65
C LEU A 71 9.84 9.72 -5.05
N ASP A 72 11.08 9.39 -5.33
CA ASP A 72 12.22 10.16 -4.83
C ASP A 72 12.26 11.56 -5.43
N SER A 73 11.94 11.69 -6.70
CA SER A 73 12.03 12.96 -7.42
C SER A 73 10.78 13.82 -7.29
N LYS A 74 9.62 13.24 -6.95
CA LYS A 74 8.35 13.97 -6.91
C LYS A 74 7.75 13.99 -5.50
N LYS A 75 7.95 15.10 -4.82
CA LYS A 75 7.42 15.29 -3.47
C LYS A 75 5.90 15.16 -3.43
N GLU A 76 5.21 15.62 -4.47
CA GLU A 76 3.77 15.58 -4.56
C GLU A 76 3.23 14.15 -4.52
N LEU A 77 3.91 13.23 -5.19
CA LEU A 77 3.52 11.81 -5.16
C LEU A 77 3.69 11.22 -3.77
N ARG A 78 4.78 11.56 -3.09
CA ARG A 78 5.00 11.08 -1.73
C ARG A 78 3.91 11.56 -0.79
N GLU A 79 3.54 12.83 -0.90
CA GLU A 79 2.47 13.39 -0.08
C GLU A 79 1.12 12.76 -0.39
N TYR A 80 0.84 12.55 -1.67
CA TYR A 80 -0.43 11.96 -2.09
C TYR A 80 -0.60 10.55 -1.52
N PHE A 81 0.43 9.73 -1.60
CA PHE A 81 0.39 8.36 -1.09
C PHE A 81 0.82 8.24 0.37
N LYS A 82 1.17 9.36 1.00
CA LYS A 82 1.63 9.40 2.40
C LYS A 82 2.81 8.46 2.62
N ILE A 83 3.81 8.59 1.77
CA ILE A 83 5.07 7.88 1.88
C ILE A 83 6.11 8.89 2.35
N SER A 84 6.48 8.83 3.63
CA SER A 84 7.40 9.80 4.22
C SER A 84 8.86 9.46 3.97
N GLU A 85 9.15 8.21 3.67
CA GLU A 85 10.52 7.73 3.47
C GLU A 85 10.56 6.87 2.21
N VAL A 86 11.47 7.18 1.29
CA VAL A 86 11.64 6.39 0.08
C VAL A 86 12.76 5.38 0.29
N LEU A 87 12.43 4.10 0.17
CA LEU A 87 13.39 3.04 0.31
C LEU A 87 14.18 2.85 -0.98
N THR A 88 15.43 2.39 -0.86
CA THR A 88 16.16 1.95 -2.05
C THR A 88 15.59 0.61 -2.51
N ALA A 89 15.86 0.26 -3.77
CA ALA A 89 15.42 -1.03 -4.31
C ALA A 89 15.97 -2.20 -3.47
N ASP A 90 17.23 -2.10 -3.06
CA ASP A 90 17.86 -3.15 -2.25
C ASP A 90 17.17 -3.29 -0.90
N GLN A 91 16.84 -2.19 -0.25
CA GLN A 91 16.13 -2.22 1.02
C GLN A 91 14.74 -2.85 0.87
N LEU A 92 14.04 -2.48 -0.19
CA LEU A 92 12.71 -3.00 -0.44
C LEU A 92 12.73 -4.51 -0.70
N TYR A 93 13.63 -4.97 -1.55
CA TYR A 93 13.75 -6.40 -1.83
C TYR A 93 14.18 -7.19 -0.61
N LYS A 94 15.04 -6.60 0.22
CA LYS A 94 15.48 -7.23 1.46
C LYS A 94 14.30 -7.40 2.42
N ILE A 95 13.51 -6.35 2.60
CA ILE A 95 12.32 -6.43 3.45
C ILE A 95 11.36 -7.49 2.93
N PHE A 96 11.13 -7.50 1.62
CA PHE A 96 10.21 -8.45 1.01
C PHE A 96 10.71 -9.89 1.12
N SER A 97 12.00 -10.12 0.92
CA SER A 97 12.56 -11.47 0.98
C SER A 97 12.63 -12.05 2.39
N GLN A 98 12.64 -11.20 3.40
CA GLN A 98 12.65 -11.64 4.79
C GLN A 98 11.26 -12.01 5.31
N GLN A 99 10.22 -11.75 4.53
CA GLN A 99 8.86 -12.04 4.97
C GLN A 99 8.52 -13.50 4.77
N ASN A 100 7.83 -14.04 5.75
CA ASN A 100 7.21 -15.35 5.60
C ASN A 100 5.91 -15.18 4.83
N PRO A 101 5.75 -15.83 3.65
CA PRO A 101 4.51 -15.68 2.87
C PRO A 101 3.25 -16.06 3.64
N GLU A 102 3.33 -17.03 4.53
CA GLU A 102 2.18 -17.42 5.35
C GLU A 102 1.77 -16.30 6.30
N ASN A 103 2.74 -15.64 6.93
CA ASN A 103 2.45 -14.53 7.83
C ASN A 103 1.86 -13.35 7.07
N LEU A 104 2.35 -13.10 5.87
CA LEU A 104 1.83 -12.03 5.02
C LEU A 104 0.36 -12.28 4.66
N LEU A 105 0.06 -13.50 4.20
CA LEU A 105 -1.30 -13.87 3.85
C LEU A 105 -2.23 -13.79 5.06
N LYS A 106 -1.77 -14.25 6.21
CA LYS A 106 -2.51 -14.18 7.45
C LYS A 106 -2.85 -12.74 7.84
N ALA A 107 -1.87 -11.84 7.72
CA ALA A 107 -2.08 -10.43 8.03
C ALA A 107 -3.11 -9.81 7.08
N LEU A 108 -2.98 -10.06 5.79
CA LEU A 108 -3.91 -9.54 4.79
C LEU A 108 -5.32 -10.04 5.04
N ASN A 109 -5.48 -11.33 5.35
CA ASN A 109 -6.79 -11.89 5.64
C ASN A 109 -7.43 -11.26 6.87
N ARG A 110 -6.64 -11.01 7.90
CA ARG A 110 -7.15 -10.36 9.11
C ARG A 110 -7.59 -8.92 8.84
N ILE A 111 -6.83 -8.19 8.04
CA ILE A 111 -7.19 -6.83 7.67
C ILE A 111 -8.50 -6.82 6.88
N LEU A 112 -8.63 -7.71 5.89
CA LEU A 112 -9.84 -7.81 5.09
C LEU A 112 -11.04 -8.21 5.93
N ASN A 113 -10.87 -9.18 6.82
CA ASN A 113 -11.96 -9.61 7.70
C ASN A 113 -12.42 -8.50 8.62
N HIS A 114 -11.49 -7.71 9.13
CA HIS A 114 -11.85 -6.55 9.95
C HIS A 114 -12.68 -5.55 9.16
N GLN A 115 -12.29 -5.24 7.93
CA GLN A 115 -13.03 -4.32 7.07
C GLN A 115 -14.43 -4.85 6.77
N ASN A 116 -14.55 -6.13 6.52
CA ASN A 116 -15.85 -6.75 6.28
C ASN A 116 -16.76 -6.66 7.50
N ARG A 117 -16.22 -6.85 8.70
CA ARG A 117 -17.01 -6.71 9.93
C ARG A 117 -17.52 -5.30 10.10
N VAL A 118 -16.70 -4.32 9.82
CA VAL A 118 -17.11 -2.92 9.91
C VAL A 118 -18.24 -2.63 8.94
N LYS A 119 -18.14 -3.13 7.71
CA LYS A 119 -19.18 -2.98 6.72
C LYS A 119 -20.48 -3.65 7.13
N ARG A 120 -20.40 -4.86 7.70
CA ARG A 120 -21.60 -5.57 8.16
C ARG A 120 -22.29 -4.84 9.28
N ARG A 121 -21.54 -4.27 10.23
CA ARG A 121 -22.11 -3.49 11.31
C ARG A 121 -22.84 -2.26 10.78
N GLY A 122 -22.21 -1.57 9.83
CA GLY A 122 -22.86 -0.44 9.19
C GLY A 122 -24.17 -0.80 8.52
N LYS A 123 -24.20 -1.94 7.81
CA LYS A 123 -25.43 -2.41 7.17
C LYS A 123 -26.50 -2.78 8.18
N LYS A 124 -26.14 -3.41 9.29
CA LYS A 124 -27.09 -3.74 10.34
C LYS A 124 -27.70 -2.49 10.96
N ASP A 125 -26.88 -1.46 11.16
CA ASP A 125 -27.36 -0.21 11.71
C ASP A 125 -28.38 0.45 10.77
N PHE A 126 -28.20 0.28 9.48
CA PHE A 126 -29.13 0.81 8.50
C PHE A 126 -30.48 0.08 8.52
N HIS A 127 -30.49 -1.17 8.90
CA HIS A 127 -31.71 -1.98 8.88
C HIS A 127 -32.48 -1.93 10.19
N CYS A 128 -31.94 -1.25 11.15
CA CYS A 128 -32.65 -1.01 12.41
C CYS A 128 -33.61 0.17 12.32
#